data_1383505614472e11a0b7b9cc6c557d77
#
_entry.id   1383505614472e11a0b7b9cc6c557d77
#
_cell.length_a   1.000
_cell.length_b   1.000
_cell.length_c   1.000
_cell.angle_alpha   90.00
_cell.angle_beta   90.00
_cell.angle_gamma   90.00
#
_symmetry.space_group_name_H-M   'P 1'
#
loop_
_entity.id
_entity.type
_entity.pdbx_description
1 polymer ?
#
loop_
_entity_poly.entity_id
_entity_poly.type
_entity_poly.pdbx_seq_one_letter_code
_entity_poly.pdbx_strand_id
1 'polypeptide(L)' 'ITALKEKELLSILTEKQRELYLAMTREGLTLREFARRKGIGIRAAFDLKAAVQKKFQRIF' A
#
# COMPACT_ATOMS: atom_id res chain seq x y z
N ILE A 1 2.56 -14.27 -10.78
CA ILE A 1 2.49 -13.86 -9.40
C ILE A 1 1.87 -14.89 -8.54
N THR A 2 2.36 -14.99 -7.37
CA THR A 2 1.92 -16.02 -6.47
C THR A 2 1.52 -15.42 -5.13
N ALA A 3 0.68 -16.13 -4.41
CA ALA A 3 0.29 -15.74 -3.07
C ALA A 3 1.52 -15.66 -2.15
N LEU A 4 2.54 -16.44 -2.44
CA LEU A 4 3.77 -16.45 -1.68
C LEU A 4 4.49 -15.10 -1.76
N LYS A 5 4.56 -14.53 -2.97
CA LYS A 5 5.20 -13.23 -3.16
C LYS A 5 4.39 -12.10 -2.53
N GLU A 6 3.07 -12.19 -2.59
CA GLU A 6 2.23 -11.21 -1.93
C GLU A 6 2.44 -11.26 -0.42
N LYS A 7 2.54 -12.46 0.13
CA LYS A 7 2.77 -12.65 1.55
C LYS A 7 4.12 -12.06 1.96
N GLU A 8 5.12 -12.27 1.12
CA GLU A 8 6.45 -11.72 1.35
C GLU A 8 6.43 -10.20 1.33
N LEU A 9 5.72 -9.62 0.36
CA LEU A 9 5.57 -8.17 0.28
C LEU A 9 4.91 -7.63 1.54
N LEU A 10 3.81 -8.25 1.96
CA LEU A 10 3.10 -7.79 3.15
C LEU A 10 3.96 -7.85 4.39
N SER A 11 4.88 -8.80 4.46
CA SER A 11 5.73 -8.96 5.64
C SER A 11 6.78 -7.85 5.77
N ILE A 12 7.16 -7.21 4.66
CA ILE A 12 8.16 -6.13 4.69
C ILE A 12 7.52 -4.74 4.71
N LEU A 13 6.22 -4.65 4.53
CA LEU A 13 5.53 -3.37 4.61
C LEU A 13 5.30 -2.98 6.06
N THR A 14 5.39 -1.67 6.32
CA THR A 14 4.98 -1.18 7.64
C THR A 14 3.47 -1.31 7.77
N GLU A 15 2.95 -1.12 8.98
CA GLU A 15 1.52 -1.22 9.22
C GLU A 15 0.72 -0.28 8.33
N LYS A 16 1.16 0.98 8.23
CA LYS A 16 0.46 1.97 7.41
C LYS A 16 0.56 1.64 5.93
N GLN A 17 1.73 1.16 5.49
CA GLN A 17 1.92 0.76 4.10
C GLN A 17 1.05 -0.44 3.75
N ARG A 18 0.94 -1.37 4.68
CA ARG A 18 0.10 -2.55 4.49
C ARG A 18 -1.37 -2.16 4.37
N GLU A 19 -1.82 -1.23 5.21
CA GLU A 19 -3.19 -0.75 5.14
C GLU A 19 -3.49 -0.13 3.78
N LEU A 20 -2.57 0.66 3.26
CA LEU A 20 -2.74 1.26 1.94
C LEU A 20 -2.81 0.19 0.86
N TYR A 21 -1.89 -0.74 0.90
CA TYR A 21 -1.84 -1.81 -0.10
C TYR A 21 -3.15 -2.59 -0.13
N LEU A 22 -3.62 -3.01 1.06
CA LEU A 22 -4.84 -3.79 1.14
C LEU A 22 -6.07 -2.99 0.74
N ALA A 23 -6.11 -1.71 1.09
CA ALA A 23 -7.24 -0.86 0.72
C ALA A 23 -7.34 -0.73 -0.80
N MET A 24 -6.21 -0.56 -1.48
CA MET A 24 -6.21 -0.39 -2.92
C MET A 24 -6.43 -1.70 -3.67
N THR A 25 -5.91 -2.81 -3.16
CA THR A 25 -6.00 -4.08 -3.88
C THR A 25 -7.24 -4.88 -3.54
N ARG A 26 -7.65 -4.89 -2.28
CA ARG A 26 -8.80 -5.70 -1.85
C ARG A 26 -10.09 -4.92 -1.80
N GLU A 27 -10.04 -3.65 -1.39
CA GLU A 27 -11.24 -2.83 -1.28
C GLU A 27 -11.46 -1.97 -2.51
N GLY A 28 -10.46 -1.88 -3.39
CA GLY A 28 -10.59 -1.09 -4.60
C GLY A 28 -10.64 0.41 -4.38
N LEU A 29 -10.12 0.88 -3.25
CA LEU A 29 -10.11 2.30 -2.96
C LEU A 29 -9.07 3.02 -3.81
N THR A 30 -9.40 4.26 -4.19
CA THR A 30 -8.40 5.13 -4.78
C THR A 30 -7.53 5.70 -3.68
N LEU A 31 -6.38 6.24 -4.09
CA LEU A 31 -5.47 6.85 -3.12
C LEU A 31 -6.15 8.01 -2.37
N ARG A 32 -6.95 8.79 -3.11
CA ARG A 32 -7.68 9.91 -2.51
C ARG A 32 -8.70 9.42 -1.48
N GLU A 33 -9.41 8.35 -1.80
CA GLU A 33 -10.38 7.78 -0.88
C GLU A 33 -9.70 7.24 0.38
N PHE A 34 -8.56 6.60 0.21
CA PHE A 34 -7.78 6.10 1.33
C PHE A 34 -7.34 7.25 2.24
N ALA A 35 -6.81 8.32 1.64
CA ALA A 35 -6.35 9.49 2.41
C ALA A 35 -7.49 10.09 3.21
N ARG A 36 -8.66 10.19 2.60
CA ARG A 36 -9.84 10.73 3.27
C ARG A 36 -10.27 9.84 4.43
N ARG A 37 -10.29 8.54 4.22
CA ARG A 37 -10.69 7.59 5.25
C ARG A 37 -9.76 7.63 6.45
N LYS A 38 -8.47 7.77 6.21
CA LYS A 38 -7.47 7.80 7.26
C LYS A 38 -7.28 9.19 7.87
N GLY A 39 -7.88 10.22 7.27
CA GLY A 39 -7.71 11.58 7.77
C GLY A 39 -6.31 12.12 7.56
N ILE A 40 -5.64 11.69 6.50
CA ILE A 40 -4.29 12.18 6.18
C ILE A 40 -4.35 12.99 4.89
N GLY A 41 -3.32 13.80 4.66
CA GLY A 41 -3.22 14.57 3.44
C GLY A 41 -2.91 13.68 2.25
N ILE A 42 -3.30 14.16 1.06
CA ILE A 42 -3.05 13.40 -0.16
C ILE A 42 -1.55 13.19 -0.40
N ARG A 43 -0.74 14.17 -0.01
CA ARG A 43 0.71 14.05 -0.16
C ARG A 43 1.27 12.91 0.70
N ALA A 44 0.78 12.80 1.94
CA ALA A 44 1.20 11.71 2.80
C ALA A 44 0.81 10.35 2.21
N ALA A 45 -0.38 10.29 1.60
CA ALA A 45 -0.82 9.07 0.93
C ALA A 45 0.05 8.74 -0.27
N PHE A 46 0.47 9.75 -1.04
CA PHE A 46 1.39 9.54 -2.15
C PHE A 46 2.74 9.01 -1.67
N ASP A 47 3.22 9.53 -0.55
CA ASP A 47 4.48 9.06 0.01
C ASP A 47 4.39 7.59 0.41
N LEU A 48 3.28 7.18 1.02
CA LEU A 48 3.05 5.79 1.36
C LEU A 48 3.00 4.92 0.12
N LYS A 49 2.31 5.39 -0.91
CA LYS A 49 2.22 4.65 -2.17
C LYS A 49 3.60 4.47 -2.79
N ALA A 50 4.41 5.52 -2.80
CA ALA A 50 5.75 5.44 -3.36
C ALA A 50 6.60 4.43 -2.61
N ALA A 51 6.49 4.40 -1.29
CA ALA A 51 7.23 3.45 -0.48
C ALA A 51 6.81 2.01 -0.78
N VAL A 52 5.49 1.79 -0.91
CA VAL A 52 4.97 0.47 -1.25
C VAL A 52 5.48 0.04 -2.62
N GLN A 53 5.45 0.96 -3.60
CA GLN A 53 5.92 0.63 -4.95
C GLN A 53 7.40 0.27 -4.97
N LYS A 54 8.21 0.96 -4.19
CA LYS A 54 9.64 0.64 -4.11
C LYS A 54 9.84 -0.77 -3.59
N LYS A 55 9.14 -1.12 -2.54
CA LYS A 55 9.25 -2.46 -1.97
C LYS A 55 8.69 -3.52 -2.91
N PHE A 56 7.62 -3.18 -3.61
CA PHE A 56 7.04 -4.06 -4.60
C PHE A 56 8.06 -4.40 -5.69
N GLN A 57 8.77 -3.39 -6.19
CA GLN A 57 9.77 -3.61 -7.22
C GLN A 57 10.95 -4.47 -6.76
N ARG A 58 11.24 -4.45 -5.47
CA ARG A 58 12.33 -5.28 -4.94
C ARG A 58 11.97 -6.76 -4.93
N ILE A 59 10.68 -7.08 -4.83
CA ILE A 59 10.22 -8.46 -4.76
C ILE A 59 9.78 -8.97 -6.12
N PHE A 60 9.11 -8.14 -6.88
CA PHE A 60 8.60 -8.48 -8.21
C PHE A 60 9.47 -7.87 -9.29
#